data_ca4999939bab5f22ad2025be1589a18f
#
_entry.id   ca4999939bab5f22ad2025be1589a18f
#
_cell.length_a   1.000
_cell.length_b   1.000
_cell.length_c   1.000
_cell.angle_alpha   90.00
_cell.angle_beta   90.00
_cell.angle_gamma   90.00
#
_symmetry.space_group_name_H-M   'P 1'
#
loop_
_entity.id
_entity.type
_entity.pdbx_description
1 polymer ?
#
loop_
_entity_poly.entity_id
_entity_poly.type
_entity_poly.pdbx_seq_one_letter_code
_entity_poly.pdbx_strand_id
1 'polypeptide(L)'
;MKVVIVGGVAGGATAAARIRRLDEQAEIVVFERSGYISYANCGLPYYIGGVIEDPEDLTLQTPESFFSRFRIHMKVRHEVTAIHPDRKTVSVKNLETGEEFEESYDKLLLSPGAKPVWPNLTGMDSDKLFTLRTVEDTFRIKEFVDQLKPKSAVIVGGGFIGLEVAENLRELGMDVTIVQRPKQLMNPFDADMASFIHSEVRKHGVKLALGYSVEGFAEKDGGVDVLMKDQPSIHADMVVMAIGVTPESSLAKNAGLALGMKGSILVNDRMETSIPDIYAVGDAVQVKHYVTGEDALIALAGPANKQGRIAADNICGGDSRYMGSQGRSVIKIFDMTAAATGINETNAWKSGLIVDTVILSPMSHAGYYPGGKLMTMKVVFEKETYRLLGAQIVGYDGVDKRIDVLATAIHAGMKATELKDLDLAYAPPYSSVKDPVNMAGFMIDNISKGLKQWHLADAATLPRDGSVTLLDTRTVGEYSRGHIKGFRNIPVDELRERIGEIEAGKPVYVICQSGLRSYIATRILEGYGFEAYNFSGGFRFYDAVMNDRTLIEVAFACGMDK
;
A
#
# COMPACT_ATOMS: atom_id res chain seq x y z
N MET A 1 -15.66 17.27 32.59
CA MET A 1 -14.73 17.71 31.53
C MET A 1 -15.51 17.82 30.22
N LYS A 2 -15.29 18.92 29.50
CA LYS A 2 -15.91 19.12 28.16
C LYS A 2 -14.88 18.88 27.07
N VAL A 3 -15.18 17.96 26.16
CA VAL A 3 -14.31 17.61 25.03
C VAL A 3 -14.99 17.94 23.72
N VAL A 4 -14.34 18.79 22.93
CA VAL A 4 -14.75 19.08 21.55
C VAL A 4 -13.86 18.30 20.59
N ILE A 5 -14.48 17.67 19.58
CA ILE A 5 -13.78 16.89 18.56
C ILE A 5 -14.15 17.44 17.19
N VAL A 6 -13.15 17.69 16.35
CA VAL A 6 -13.32 18.15 14.97
C VAL A 6 -13.05 16.99 14.03
N GLY A 7 -14.10 16.53 13.33
CA GLY A 7 -14.10 15.36 12.47
C GLY A 7 -14.67 14.11 13.13
N GLY A 8 -15.72 13.55 12.55
CA GLY A 8 -16.53 12.46 13.11
C GLY A 8 -16.29 11.08 12.48
N VAL A 9 -15.14 10.85 11.81
CA VAL A 9 -14.85 9.56 11.14
C VAL A 9 -13.84 8.74 11.97
N ALA A 10 -12.88 8.06 11.37
CA ALA A 10 -12.05 7.02 11.99
C ALA A 10 -11.43 7.44 13.35
N GLY A 11 -10.59 8.46 13.36
CA GLY A 11 -9.88 8.89 14.57
C GLY A 11 -10.81 9.55 15.60
N GLY A 12 -11.64 10.50 15.14
CA GLY A 12 -12.54 11.27 16.00
C GLY A 12 -13.65 10.43 16.63
N ALA A 13 -14.35 9.61 15.83
CA ALA A 13 -15.40 8.73 16.35
C ALA A 13 -14.85 7.68 17.33
N THR A 14 -13.66 7.12 17.03
CA THR A 14 -12.97 6.19 17.93
C THR A 14 -12.61 6.87 19.27
N ALA A 15 -12.05 8.08 19.19
CA ALA A 15 -11.70 8.83 20.40
C ALA A 15 -12.95 9.19 21.21
N ALA A 16 -14.00 9.71 20.58
CA ALA A 16 -15.26 10.05 21.23
C ALA A 16 -15.84 8.88 22.03
N ALA A 17 -15.98 7.73 21.37
CA ALA A 17 -16.47 6.51 22.01
C ALA A 17 -15.54 5.99 23.11
N ARG A 18 -14.21 6.19 22.99
CA ARG A 18 -13.24 5.80 24.01
C ARG A 18 -13.30 6.73 25.22
N ILE A 19 -13.38 8.04 25.05
CA ILE A 19 -13.51 9.03 26.13
C ILE A 19 -14.75 8.71 26.97
N ARG A 20 -15.91 8.45 26.32
CA ARG A 20 -17.14 8.07 27.04
C ARG A 20 -16.96 6.84 27.93
N ARG A 21 -16.22 5.83 27.45
CA ARG A 21 -15.93 4.62 28.24
C ARG A 21 -14.96 4.85 29.40
N LEU A 22 -14.19 5.93 29.36
CA LEU A 22 -13.24 6.30 30.43
C LEU A 22 -13.85 7.31 31.41
N ASP A 23 -14.72 8.19 30.93
CA ASP A 23 -15.40 9.22 31.72
C ASP A 23 -16.87 9.30 31.27
N GLU A 24 -17.75 8.65 32.03
CA GLU A 24 -19.20 8.64 31.77
C GLU A 24 -19.84 10.03 31.96
N GLN A 25 -19.20 10.93 32.69
CA GLN A 25 -19.70 12.28 33.00
C GLN A 25 -19.14 13.34 32.03
N ALA A 26 -18.24 13.00 31.13
CA ALA A 26 -17.70 13.94 30.16
C ALA A 26 -18.81 14.46 29.23
N GLU A 27 -18.82 15.77 29.01
CA GLU A 27 -19.60 16.37 27.90
C GLU A 27 -18.77 16.23 26.61
N ILE A 28 -19.30 15.52 25.62
CA ILE A 28 -18.58 15.24 24.37
C ILE A 28 -19.41 15.74 23.20
N VAL A 29 -18.83 16.67 22.43
CA VAL A 29 -19.42 17.22 21.22
C VAL A 29 -18.48 16.98 20.04
N VAL A 30 -19.01 16.44 18.95
CA VAL A 30 -18.26 16.20 17.71
C VAL A 30 -18.86 17.03 16.59
N PHE A 31 -18.04 17.83 15.94
CA PHE A 31 -18.43 18.60 14.75
C PHE A 31 -17.91 17.90 13.48
N GLU A 32 -18.84 17.60 12.57
CA GLU A 32 -18.54 17.00 11.27
C GLU A 32 -19.17 17.84 10.16
N ARG A 33 -18.34 18.31 9.22
CA ARG A 33 -18.83 19.16 8.11
C ARG A 33 -19.63 18.41 7.06
N SER A 34 -19.36 17.08 6.89
CA SER A 34 -20.18 16.24 6.02
C SER A 34 -21.51 15.85 6.68
N GLY A 35 -22.39 15.21 5.92
CA GLY A 35 -23.63 14.65 6.44
C GLY A 35 -23.47 13.30 7.15
N TYR A 36 -22.25 12.75 7.21
CA TYR A 36 -22.01 11.37 7.60
C TYR A 36 -20.90 11.26 8.64
N ILE A 37 -21.10 10.36 9.61
CA ILE A 37 -20.13 10.02 10.65
C ILE A 37 -19.76 8.55 10.56
N SER A 38 -18.56 8.18 11.04
CA SER A 38 -18.16 6.77 11.19
C SER A 38 -18.49 5.90 9.98
N TYR A 39 -18.36 6.44 8.77
CA TYR A 39 -18.67 5.71 7.54
C TYR A 39 -17.53 4.81 7.07
N ALA A 40 -17.87 3.81 6.23
CA ALA A 40 -16.96 2.83 5.65
C ALA A 40 -16.13 3.46 4.51
N ASN A 41 -15.15 4.29 4.86
CA ASN A 41 -14.32 5.01 3.87
C ASN A 41 -13.66 4.08 2.83
N CYS A 42 -13.22 2.89 3.24
CA CYS A 42 -12.64 1.90 2.33
C CYS A 42 -13.70 1.14 1.51
N GLY A 43 -14.99 1.29 1.82
CA GLY A 43 -16.11 0.71 1.06
C GLY A 43 -16.54 1.55 -0.15
N LEU A 44 -16.13 2.82 -0.21
CA LEU A 44 -16.61 3.78 -1.21
C LEU A 44 -16.37 3.33 -2.67
N PRO A 45 -15.19 2.84 -3.07
CA PRO A 45 -14.98 2.32 -4.43
C PRO A 45 -15.87 1.12 -4.75
N TYR A 46 -16.09 0.24 -3.78
CA TYR A 46 -16.90 -0.97 -3.95
C TYR A 46 -18.40 -0.69 -4.07
N TYR A 47 -18.88 0.40 -3.48
CA TYR A 47 -20.26 0.88 -3.71
C TYR A 47 -20.42 1.44 -5.14
N ILE A 48 -19.45 2.16 -5.65
CA ILE A 48 -19.46 2.64 -7.05
C ILE A 48 -19.58 1.43 -8.00
N GLY A 49 -18.82 0.38 -7.76
CA GLY A 49 -18.83 -0.86 -8.56
C GLY A 49 -20.04 -1.77 -8.35
N GLY A 50 -20.89 -1.50 -7.36
CA GLY A 50 -22.04 -2.33 -7.04
C GLY A 50 -21.72 -3.62 -6.26
N VAL A 51 -20.52 -3.75 -5.72
CA VAL A 51 -20.15 -4.84 -4.78
C VAL A 51 -20.85 -4.63 -3.43
N ILE A 52 -20.90 -3.39 -2.97
CA ILE A 52 -21.76 -2.95 -1.89
C ILE A 52 -22.98 -2.32 -2.58
N GLU A 53 -24.15 -2.88 -2.36
CA GLU A 53 -25.38 -2.47 -3.05
C GLU A 53 -26.18 -1.45 -2.26
N ASP A 54 -26.26 -1.61 -0.93
CA ASP A 54 -27.03 -0.75 -0.05
C ASP A 54 -26.17 0.43 0.45
N PRO A 55 -26.58 1.69 0.17
CA PRO A 55 -25.89 2.86 0.69
C PRO A 55 -25.87 2.93 2.23
N GLU A 56 -26.82 2.28 2.91
CA GLU A 56 -26.83 2.22 4.38
C GLU A 56 -25.63 1.39 4.92
N ASP A 57 -25.11 0.43 4.16
CA ASP A 57 -23.91 -0.33 4.53
C ASP A 57 -22.64 0.54 4.56
N LEU A 58 -22.65 1.69 3.90
CA LEU A 58 -21.55 2.66 4.01
C LEU A 58 -21.62 3.46 5.31
N THR A 59 -22.80 3.66 5.88
CA THR A 59 -23.03 4.50 7.04
C THR A 59 -23.17 3.67 8.30
N LEU A 60 -22.03 3.27 8.89
CA LEU A 60 -21.97 2.33 10.03
C LEU A 60 -22.70 2.85 11.27
N GLN A 61 -22.80 4.16 11.44
CA GLN A 61 -23.47 4.82 12.56
C GLN A 61 -24.17 6.10 12.08
N THR A 62 -25.33 6.42 12.69
CA THR A 62 -25.98 7.72 12.57
C THR A 62 -25.74 8.56 13.83
N PRO A 63 -25.94 9.91 13.79
CA PRO A 63 -25.88 10.74 14.98
C PRO A 63 -26.80 10.23 16.11
N GLU A 64 -28.00 9.76 15.75
CA GLU A 64 -29.02 9.25 16.70
C GLU A 64 -28.54 7.93 17.35
N SER A 65 -28.02 7.00 16.55
CA SER A 65 -27.49 5.73 17.04
C SER A 65 -26.28 5.94 17.95
N PHE A 66 -25.43 6.90 17.59
CA PHE A 66 -24.26 7.25 18.38
C PHE A 66 -24.65 7.92 19.71
N PHE A 67 -25.62 8.84 19.69
CA PHE A 67 -26.17 9.44 20.90
C PHE A 67 -26.88 8.41 21.79
N SER A 68 -27.70 7.53 21.21
CA SER A 68 -28.41 6.50 21.96
C SER A 68 -27.42 5.60 22.73
N ARG A 69 -26.34 5.19 22.06
CA ARG A 69 -25.35 4.24 22.62
C ARG A 69 -24.34 4.90 23.56
N PHE A 70 -23.87 6.11 23.21
CA PHE A 70 -22.72 6.73 23.88
C PHE A 70 -23.04 8.07 24.54
N ARG A 71 -24.25 8.61 24.38
CA ARG A 71 -24.60 9.97 24.86
C ARG A 71 -23.60 11.03 24.36
N ILE A 72 -23.20 10.94 23.09
CA ILE A 72 -22.31 11.88 22.41
C ILE A 72 -23.09 12.63 21.36
N HIS A 73 -22.97 13.96 21.36
CA HIS A 73 -23.61 14.81 20.35
C HIS A 73 -22.75 14.89 19.10
N MET A 74 -23.16 14.16 18.04
CA MET A 74 -22.53 14.19 16.72
C MET A 74 -23.27 15.22 15.86
N LYS A 75 -22.71 16.43 15.74
CA LYS A 75 -23.28 17.53 14.96
C LYS A 75 -22.74 17.47 13.52
N VAL A 76 -23.46 16.81 12.63
CA VAL A 76 -23.20 16.78 11.17
C VAL A 76 -23.61 18.11 10.53
N ARG A 77 -23.09 18.41 9.33
CA ARG A 77 -23.27 19.69 8.64
C ARG A 77 -22.85 20.90 9.48
N HIS A 78 -21.89 20.69 10.39
CA HIS A 78 -21.31 21.75 11.21
C HIS A 78 -19.81 21.82 10.96
N GLU A 79 -19.35 22.93 10.45
CA GLU A 79 -17.94 23.18 10.17
C GLU A 79 -17.30 24.03 11.27
N VAL A 80 -16.22 23.55 11.87
CA VAL A 80 -15.37 24.38 12.70
C VAL A 80 -14.53 25.28 11.79
N THR A 81 -14.72 26.59 11.91
CA THR A 81 -14.07 27.58 11.03
C THR A 81 -12.85 28.23 11.66
N ALA A 82 -12.75 28.27 13.00
CA ALA A 82 -11.60 28.80 13.72
C ALA A 82 -11.42 28.11 15.08
N ILE A 83 -10.18 28.13 15.58
CA ILE A 83 -9.82 27.70 16.94
C ILE A 83 -9.23 28.91 17.66
N HIS A 84 -9.66 29.16 18.89
CA HIS A 84 -9.18 30.24 19.75
C HIS A 84 -8.54 29.65 21.01
N PRO A 85 -7.26 29.29 20.98
CA PRO A 85 -6.62 28.58 22.08
C PRO A 85 -6.63 29.36 23.39
N ASP A 86 -6.45 30.68 23.33
CA ASP A 86 -6.40 31.55 24.52
C ASP A 86 -7.71 31.58 25.29
N ARG A 87 -8.84 31.45 24.57
CA ARG A 87 -10.20 31.46 25.17
C ARG A 87 -10.75 30.04 25.34
N LYS A 88 -10.04 29.04 24.85
CA LYS A 88 -10.52 27.64 24.76
C LYS A 88 -11.89 27.53 24.12
N THR A 89 -12.08 28.16 22.95
CA THR A 89 -13.31 28.08 22.14
C THR A 89 -12.98 27.73 20.71
N VAL A 90 -13.96 27.17 20.01
CA VAL A 90 -13.97 27.02 18.55
C VAL A 90 -15.14 27.78 17.96
N SER A 91 -14.95 28.44 16.83
CA SER A 91 -16.05 29.01 16.03
C SER A 91 -16.61 27.92 15.12
N VAL A 92 -17.93 27.80 15.12
CA VAL A 92 -18.65 26.76 14.39
C VAL A 92 -19.69 27.41 13.51
N LYS A 93 -19.81 26.90 12.26
CA LYS A 93 -20.85 27.29 11.31
C LYS A 93 -21.76 26.10 11.02
N ASN A 94 -23.04 26.26 11.22
CA ASN A 94 -24.05 25.34 10.71
C ASN A 94 -24.20 25.55 9.20
N LEU A 95 -23.87 24.55 8.39
CA LEU A 95 -23.86 24.65 6.93
C LEU A 95 -25.27 24.61 6.30
N GLU A 96 -26.29 24.20 7.07
CA GLU A 96 -27.66 24.18 6.61
C GLU A 96 -28.38 25.53 6.84
N THR A 97 -28.17 26.12 8.03
CA THR A 97 -28.85 27.36 8.42
C THR A 97 -27.98 28.60 8.21
N GLY A 98 -26.65 28.43 8.10
CA GLY A 98 -25.71 29.53 8.04
C GLY A 98 -25.42 30.17 9.42
N GLU A 99 -26.03 29.67 10.50
CA GLU A 99 -25.78 30.15 11.87
C GLU A 99 -24.34 29.94 12.29
N GLU A 100 -23.74 30.95 12.91
CA GLU A 100 -22.40 30.89 13.48
C GLU A 100 -22.46 31.06 15.02
N PHE A 101 -21.73 30.22 15.73
CA PHE A 101 -21.65 30.26 17.21
C PHE A 101 -20.27 29.83 17.71
N GLU A 102 -20.00 30.09 18.99
CA GLU A 102 -18.80 29.60 19.64
C GLU A 102 -19.12 28.41 20.57
N GLU A 103 -18.27 27.40 20.57
CA GLU A 103 -18.33 26.25 21.49
C GLU A 103 -17.05 26.21 22.35
N SER A 104 -17.23 26.14 23.67
CA SER A 104 -16.09 26.06 24.61
C SER A 104 -15.61 24.62 24.82
N TYR A 105 -14.35 24.46 25.20
CA TYR A 105 -13.78 23.14 25.51
C TYR A 105 -12.79 23.20 26.70
N ASP A 106 -12.68 22.11 27.45
CA ASP A 106 -11.55 21.83 28.31
C ASP A 106 -10.42 21.17 27.52
N LYS A 107 -10.77 20.25 26.62
CA LYS A 107 -9.86 19.54 25.70
C LYS A 107 -10.42 19.57 24.29
N LEU A 108 -9.53 19.76 23.31
CA LEU A 108 -9.85 19.76 21.88
C LEU A 108 -9.10 18.64 21.17
N LEU A 109 -9.81 17.85 20.37
CA LEU A 109 -9.21 16.85 19.49
C LEU A 109 -9.44 17.21 18.02
N LEU A 110 -8.38 17.32 17.25
CA LEU A 110 -8.42 17.55 15.81
C LEU A 110 -8.27 16.21 15.07
N SER A 111 -9.28 15.83 14.29
CA SER A 111 -9.29 14.67 13.40
C SER A 111 -9.84 15.05 12.01
N PRO A 112 -9.34 16.13 11.39
CA PRO A 112 -9.91 16.67 10.15
C PRO A 112 -9.58 15.80 8.92
N GLY A 113 -8.69 14.82 9.06
CA GLY A 113 -8.27 13.93 7.99
C GLY A 113 -7.37 14.60 6.94
N ALA A 114 -7.52 14.15 5.71
CA ALA A 114 -6.81 14.69 4.56
C ALA A 114 -7.77 14.97 3.42
N LYS A 115 -7.41 15.87 2.52
CA LYS A 115 -8.18 16.19 1.31
C LYS A 115 -7.46 15.68 0.07
N PRO A 116 -8.20 15.30 -0.99
CA PRO A 116 -7.61 14.98 -2.27
C PRO A 116 -6.75 16.13 -2.80
N VAL A 117 -5.64 15.76 -3.43
CA VAL A 117 -4.84 16.75 -4.17
C VAL A 117 -5.63 17.19 -5.41
N TRP A 118 -5.91 18.48 -5.50
CA TRP A 118 -6.54 19.11 -6.64
C TRP A 118 -5.53 20.06 -7.28
N PRO A 119 -4.85 19.64 -8.37
CA PRO A 119 -3.76 20.43 -8.97
C PRO A 119 -4.33 21.64 -9.70
N ASN A 120 -3.53 22.71 -9.81
CA ASN A 120 -3.88 23.86 -10.61
C ASN A 120 -3.50 23.62 -12.08
N LEU A 121 -4.35 22.88 -12.81
CA LEU A 121 -4.21 22.57 -14.22
C LEU A 121 -5.38 23.16 -15.02
N THR A 122 -5.20 23.31 -16.33
CA THR A 122 -6.25 23.79 -17.22
C THR A 122 -7.40 22.76 -17.26
N GLY A 123 -8.66 23.22 -17.27
CA GLY A 123 -9.86 22.39 -17.41
C GLY A 123 -10.24 21.59 -16.17
N MET A 124 -9.75 21.99 -14.98
CA MET A 124 -10.10 21.34 -13.71
C MET A 124 -11.54 21.64 -13.22
N ASP A 125 -12.25 22.51 -13.89
CA ASP A 125 -13.62 22.93 -13.60
C ASP A 125 -14.70 22.08 -14.32
N SER A 126 -14.30 21.08 -15.08
CA SER A 126 -15.23 20.16 -15.76
C SER A 126 -16.03 19.30 -14.76
N ASP A 127 -17.34 19.19 -14.98
CA ASP A 127 -18.25 18.35 -14.19
C ASP A 127 -17.98 16.83 -14.34
N LYS A 128 -17.12 16.44 -15.28
CA LYS A 128 -16.72 15.06 -15.54
C LYS A 128 -15.44 14.65 -14.81
N LEU A 129 -14.84 15.59 -14.06
CA LEU A 129 -13.70 15.33 -13.19
C LEU A 129 -14.18 15.07 -11.76
N PHE A 130 -13.72 13.98 -11.20
CA PHE A 130 -14.11 13.51 -9.88
C PHE A 130 -12.89 13.29 -8.98
N THR A 131 -13.10 13.42 -7.68
CA THR A 131 -12.25 12.84 -6.63
C THR A 131 -13.08 11.86 -5.82
N LEU A 132 -12.43 10.98 -5.09
CA LEU A 132 -13.11 10.04 -4.19
C LEU A 132 -12.52 10.14 -2.79
N ARG A 133 -13.29 10.69 -1.85
CA ARG A 133 -12.88 10.84 -0.45
C ARG A 133 -14.03 10.71 0.53
N THR A 134 -15.24 11.19 0.17
CA THR A 134 -16.40 11.24 1.06
C THR A 134 -17.56 10.41 0.50
N VAL A 135 -18.59 10.22 1.31
CA VAL A 135 -19.83 9.56 0.88
C VAL A 135 -20.50 10.38 -0.22
N GLU A 136 -20.46 11.72 -0.11
CA GLU A 136 -21.00 12.63 -1.11
C GLU A 136 -20.29 12.49 -2.46
N ASP A 137 -18.95 12.40 -2.45
CA ASP A 137 -18.17 12.13 -3.69
C ASP A 137 -18.61 10.83 -4.34
N THR A 138 -18.80 9.79 -3.52
CA THR A 138 -19.21 8.46 -3.96
C THR A 138 -20.58 8.49 -4.63
N PHE A 139 -21.55 9.14 -4.00
CA PHE A 139 -22.90 9.26 -4.56
C PHE A 139 -22.89 10.05 -5.87
N ARG A 140 -22.11 11.13 -5.95
CA ARG A 140 -21.95 11.90 -7.19
C ARG A 140 -21.36 11.05 -8.32
N ILE A 141 -20.33 10.24 -8.04
CA ILE A 141 -19.75 9.33 -9.03
C ILE A 141 -20.77 8.24 -9.42
N LYS A 142 -21.42 7.62 -8.43
CA LYS A 142 -22.41 6.57 -8.67
C LYS A 142 -23.58 7.07 -9.50
N GLU A 143 -24.11 8.24 -9.17
CA GLU A 143 -25.19 8.89 -9.93
C GLU A 143 -24.77 9.16 -11.39
N PHE A 144 -23.56 9.70 -11.59
CA PHE A 144 -23.02 9.93 -12.94
C PHE A 144 -22.91 8.63 -13.74
N VAL A 145 -22.39 7.56 -13.12
CA VAL A 145 -22.26 6.25 -13.75
C VAL A 145 -23.61 5.64 -14.09
N ASP A 146 -24.59 5.71 -13.18
CA ASP A 146 -25.89 5.08 -13.37
C ASP A 146 -26.77 5.82 -14.40
N GLN A 147 -26.71 7.16 -14.42
CA GLN A 147 -27.54 7.97 -15.32
C GLN A 147 -26.95 8.08 -16.72
N LEU A 148 -25.63 8.37 -16.83
CA LEU A 148 -24.99 8.63 -18.12
C LEU A 148 -24.37 7.40 -18.75
N LYS A 149 -24.16 6.32 -17.98
CA LYS A 149 -23.61 5.04 -18.45
C LYS A 149 -22.32 5.24 -19.27
N PRO A 150 -21.31 5.90 -18.69
CA PRO A 150 -20.05 6.17 -19.40
C PRO A 150 -19.43 4.85 -19.86
N LYS A 151 -18.77 4.88 -21.03
CA LYS A 151 -18.13 3.70 -21.62
C LYS A 151 -16.63 3.67 -21.34
N SER A 152 -16.07 4.82 -21.00
CA SER A 152 -14.64 4.95 -20.77
C SER A 152 -14.33 5.85 -19.59
N ALA A 153 -13.25 5.50 -18.88
CA ALA A 153 -12.75 6.26 -17.73
C ALA A 153 -11.22 6.37 -17.75
N VAL A 154 -10.72 7.54 -17.40
CA VAL A 154 -9.29 7.72 -17.09
C VAL A 154 -9.14 7.92 -15.59
N ILE A 155 -8.27 7.12 -14.98
CA ILE A 155 -7.88 7.26 -13.58
C ILE A 155 -6.49 7.91 -13.55
N VAL A 156 -6.40 9.09 -12.99
CA VAL A 156 -5.12 9.79 -12.82
C VAL A 156 -4.56 9.47 -11.45
N GLY A 157 -3.58 8.56 -11.41
CA GLY A 157 -2.94 8.06 -10.19
C GLY A 157 -3.17 6.57 -9.94
N GLY A 158 -2.07 5.84 -9.75
CA GLY A 158 -2.04 4.38 -9.58
C GLY A 158 -1.71 3.94 -8.14
N GLY A 159 -2.26 4.63 -7.14
CA GLY A 159 -2.25 4.23 -5.73
C GLY A 159 -3.45 3.36 -5.36
N PHE A 160 -3.70 3.18 -4.05
CA PHE A 160 -4.81 2.36 -3.53
C PHE A 160 -6.16 2.78 -4.12
N ILE A 161 -6.56 4.03 -3.94
CA ILE A 161 -7.86 4.54 -4.43
C ILE A 161 -7.96 4.39 -5.95
N GLY A 162 -6.88 4.73 -6.68
CA GLY A 162 -6.89 4.65 -8.14
C GLY A 162 -7.08 3.22 -8.66
N LEU A 163 -6.44 2.24 -8.03
CA LEU A 163 -6.60 0.82 -8.41
C LEU A 163 -7.98 0.27 -8.04
N GLU A 164 -8.48 0.56 -6.83
CA GLU A 164 -9.82 0.14 -6.41
C GLU A 164 -10.92 0.74 -7.31
N VAL A 165 -10.82 2.03 -7.67
CA VAL A 165 -11.75 2.65 -8.62
C VAL A 165 -11.61 2.04 -10.01
N ALA A 166 -10.37 1.83 -10.49
CA ALA A 166 -10.14 1.24 -11.80
C ALA A 166 -10.72 -0.18 -11.91
N GLU A 167 -10.53 -1.01 -10.89
CA GLU A 167 -11.13 -2.35 -10.80
C GLU A 167 -12.66 -2.25 -10.89
N ASN A 168 -13.27 -1.45 -10.01
CA ASN A 168 -14.73 -1.36 -9.92
C ASN A 168 -15.36 -0.80 -11.20
N LEU A 169 -14.78 0.22 -11.83
CA LEU A 169 -15.28 0.74 -13.11
C LEU A 169 -15.07 -0.27 -14.26
N ARG A 170 -13.96 -1.01 -14.24
CA ARG A 170 -13.72 -2.08 -15.22
C ARG A 170 -14.72 -3.23 -15.10
N GLU A 171 -15.06 -3.64 -13.88
CA GLU A 171 -16.08 -4.67 -13.62
C GLU A 171 -17.49 -4.22 -14.08
N LEU A 172 -17.77 -2.91 -14.08
CA LEU A 172 -18.98 -2.35 -14.71
C LEU A 172 -18.92 -2.35 -16.25
N GLY A 173 -17.84 -2.83 -16.86
CA GLY A 173 -17.67 -2.97 -18.31
C GLY A 173 -17.08 -1.75 -19.02
N MET A 174 -16.56 -0.77 -18.30
CA MET A 174 -15.92 0.40 -18.91
C MET A 174 -14.52 0.08 -19.44
N ASP A 175 -14.11 0.80 -20.49
CA ASP A 175 -12.72 0.87 -20.90
C ASP A 175 -11.95 1.82 -19.98
N VAL A 176 -11.06 1.24 -19.15
CA VAL A 176 -10.34 1.99 -18.12
C VAL A 176 -8.86 2.15 -18.50
N THR A 177 -8.35 3.37 -18.37
CA THR A 177 -6.92 3.67 -18.50
C THR A 177 -6.42 4.32 -17.22
N ILE A 178 -5.33 3.79 -16.63
CA ILE A 178 -4.63 4.42 -15.51
C ILE A 178 -3.46 5.23 -16.06
N VAL A 179 -3.44 6.53 -15.78
CA VAL A 179 -2.31 7.42 -16.06
C VAL A 179 -1.54 7.65 -14.78
N GLN A 180 -0.23 7.36 -14.79
CA GLN A 180 0.62 7.46 -13.62
C GLN A 180 1.96 8.11 -13.97
N ARG A 181 2.34 9.16 -13.21
CA ARG A 181 3.61 9.87 -13.44
C ARG A 181 4.86 9.02 -13.16
N PRO A 182 4.97 8.27 -12.05
CA PRO A 182 5.98 7.22 -11.92
C PRO A 182 5.80 6.10 -12.96
N LYS A 183 6.89 5.39 -13.29
CA LYS A 183 6.87 4.20 -14.16
C LYS A 183 6.35 2.94 -13.44
N GLN A 184 5.63 3.08 -12.34
CA GLN A 184 5.03 1.98 -11.59
C GLN A 184 3.74 2.40 -10.89
N LEU A 185 2.86 1.43 -10.68
CA LEU A 185 1.75 1.51 -9.74
C LEU A 185 2.24 1.21 -8.31
N MET A 186 1.46 1.57 -7.31
CA MET A 186 1.67 1.15 -5.92
C MET A 186 3.07 1.46 -5.38
N ASN A 187 3.37 2.73 -5.14
CA ASN A 187 4.65 3.19 -4.58
C ASN A 187 5.15 2.48 -3.29
N PRO A 188 4.30 1.89 -2.42
CA PRO A 188 4.77 1.07 -1.31
C PRO A 188 5.54 -0.20 -1.73
N PHE A 189 5.39 -0.64 -2.99
CA PHE A 189 6.10 -1.79 -3.54
C PHE A 189 7.39 -1.35 -4.25
N ASP A 190 8.40 -2.22 -4.28
CA ASP A 190 9.52 -2.08 -5.20
C ASP A 190 9.06 -2.33 -6.64
N ALA A 191 9.75 -1.76 -7.62
CA ALA A 191 9.36 -1.85 -9.03
C ALA A 191 9.30 -3.29 -9.56
N ASP A 192 10.15 -4.18 -9.04
CA ASP A 192 10.16 -5.59 -9.37
C ASP A 192 8.90 -6.32 -8.87
N MET A 193 8.41 -5.98 -7.69
CA MET A 193 7.17 -6.53 -7.15
C MET A 193 5.93 -5.87 -7.78
N ALA A 194 5.99 -4.58 -8.12
CA ALA A 194 4.92 -3.88 -8.82
C ALA A 194 4.66 -4.45 -10.23
N SER A 195 5.64 -5.08 -10.88
CA SER A 195 5.46 -5.72 -12.20
C SER A 195 4.38 -6.81 -12.21
N PHE A 196 4.19 -7.52 -11.10
CA PHE A 196 3.09 -8.49 -10.96
C PHE A 196 1.73 -7.81 -10.90
N ILE A 197 1.65 -6.66 -10.23
CA ILE A 197 0.44 -5.82 -10.16
C ILE A 197 0.11 -5.30 -11.56
N HIS A 198 1.11 -4.78 -12.30
CA HIS A 198 0.92 -4.32 -13.68
C HIS A 198 0.38 -5.43 -14.58
N SER A 199 0.96 -6.63 -14.47
CA SER A 199 0.53 -7.79 -15.24
C SER A 199 -0.93 -8.17 -14.96
N GLU A 200 -1.35 -8.17 -13.68
CA GLU A 200 -2.73 -8.48 -13.30
C GLU A 200 -3.72 -7.43 -13.82
N VAL A 201 -3.39 -6.15 -13.67
CA VAL A 201 -4.21 -5.04 -14.15
C VAL A 201 -4.40 -5.11 -15.67
N ARG A 202 -3.32 -5.35 -16.44
CA ARG A 202 -3.39 -5.53 -17.90
C ARG A 202 -4.18 -6.78 -18.31
N LYS A 203 -4.02 -7.89 -17.60
CA LYS A 203 -4.76 -9.14 -17.82
C LYS A 203 -6.28 -8.92 -17.78
N HIS A 204 -6.75 -8.00 -16.96
CA HIS A 204 -8.17 -7.64 -16.85
C HIS A 204 -8.58 -6.51 -17.82
N GLY A 205 -7.70 -6.12 -18.76
CA GLY A 205 -8.01 -5.19 -19.83
C GLY A 205 -7.95 -3.71 -19.43
N VAL A 206 -7.36 -3.40 -18.29
CA VAL A 206 -7.06 -2.00 -17.92
C VAL A 206 -5.76 -1.57 -18.60
N LYS A 207 -5.79 -0.44 -19.28
CA LYS A 207 -4.62 0.14 -19.96
C LYS A 207 -3.75 0.90 -18.97
N LEU A 208 -2.43 0.82 -19.10
CA LEU A 208 -1.47 1.49 -18.23
C LEU A 208 -0.63 2.49 -19.03
N ALA A 209 -0.78 3.77 -18.72
CA ALA A 209 0.07 4.87 -19.20
C ALA A 209 1.04 5.27 -18.06
N LEU A 210 2.12 4.48 -17.87
CA LEU A 210 3.10 4.67 -16.82
C LEU A 210 4.24 5.58 -17.27
N GLY A 211 4.66 6.52 -16.41
CA GLY A 211 5.67 7.52 -16.73
C GLY A 211 5.12 8.77 -17.43
N TYR A 212 3.80 8.91 -17.51
CA TYR A 212 3.14 10.04 -18.16
C TYR A 212 2.67 11.09 -17.16
N SER A 213 2.88 12.35 -17.51
CA SER A 213 2.43 13.51 -16.70
C SER A 213 1.23 14.18 -17.37
N VAL A 214 0.15 14.35 -16.62
CA VAL A 214 -1.02 15.12 -17.05
C VAL A 214 -0.69 16.61 -16.93
N GLU A 215 -1.02 17.40 -17.97
CA GLU A 215 -0.83 18.85 -18.04
C GLU A 215 -2.15 19.63 -18.04
N GLY A 216 -3.27 18.96 -18.28
CA GLY A 216 -4.58 19.59 -18.29
C GLY A 216 -5.70 18.69 -18.79
N PHE A 217 -6.86 19.29 -18.94
CA PHE A 217 -8.08 18.64 -19.41
C PHE A 217 -8.79 19.56 -20.40
N ALA A 218 -9.45 18.99 -21.39
CA ALA A 218 -10.24 19.73 -22.35
C ALA A 218 -11.54 18.98 -22.64
N GLU A 219 -12.67 19.62 -22.43
CA GLU A 219 -13.95 19.03 -22.84
C GLU A 219 -14.04 18.92 -24.35
N LYS A 220 -14.42 17.76 -24.84
CA LYS A 220 -14.53 17.48 -26.27
C LYS A 220 -15.50 16.32 -26.50
N ASP A 221 -16.31 16.44 -27.55
CA ASP A 221 -17.20 15.37 -28.07
C ASP A 221 -18.04 14.67 -26.98
N GLY A 222 -18.48 15.42 -25.97
CA GLY A 222 -19.28 14.90 -24.86
C GLY A 222 -18.46 14.21 -23.75
N GLY A 223 -17.15 14.12 -23.90
CA GLY A 223 -16.19 13.58 -22.92
C GLY A 223 -15.13 14.60 -22.52
N VAL A 224 -13.98 14.10 -22.06
CA VAL A 224 -12.80 14.87 -21.65
C VAL A 224 -11.55 14.30 -22.30
N ASP A 225 -10.79 15.12 -22.96
CA ASP A 225 -9.42 14.82 -23.39
C ASP A 225 -8.46 15.09 -22.21
N VAL A 226 -7.78 14.06 -21.74
CA VAL A 226 -6.68 14.17 -20.76
C VAL A 226 -5.42 14.52 -21.51
N LEU A 227 -4.94 15.76 -21.34
CA LEU A 227 -3.76 16.29 -22.02
C LEU A 227 -2.50 15.84 -21.27
N MET A 228 -1.58 15.21 -21.98
CA MET A 228 -0.36 14.66 -21.41
C MET A 228 0.88 15.35 -22.01
N LYS A 229 1.90 15.50 -21.18
CA LYS A 229 3.16 16.07 -21.59
C LYS A 229 3.84 15.22 -22.68
N ASP A 230 4.13 15.84 -23.82
CA ASP A 230 4.86 15.23 -24.94
C ASP A 230 4.25 13.92 -25.48
N GLN A 231 2.95 13.71 -25.25
CA GLN A 231 2.23 12.50 -25.64
C GLN A 231 0.82 12.84 -26.20
N PRO A 232 0.22 11.96 -27.00
CA PRO A 232 -1.18 12.11 -27.42
C PRO A 232 -2.12 12.19 -26.22
N SER A 233 -3.20 12.96 -26.35
CA SER A 233 -4.27 13.00 -25.34
C SER A 233 -5.04 11.67 -25.30
N ILE A 234 -5.59 11.35 -24.12
CA ILE A 234 -6.49 10.22 -23.93
C ILE A 234 -7.91 10.77 -23.75
N HIS A 235 -8.82 10.36 -24.63
CA HIS A 235 -10.22 10.70 -24.52
C HIS A 235 -10.95 9.73 -23.59
N ALA A 236 -11.82 10.25 -22.71
CA ALA A 236 -12.71 9.45 -21.86
C ALA A 236 -14.02 10.19 -21.52
N ASP A 237 -15.05 9.44 -21.16
CA ASP A 237 -16.33 10.00 -20.73
C ASP A 237 -16.25 10.60 -19.33
N MET A 238 -15.34 10.10 -18.49
CA MET A 238 -15.09 10.62 -17.14
C MET A 238 -13.63 10.45 -16.72
N VAL A 239 -13.22 11.27 -15.74
CA VAL A 239 -11.88 11.21 -15.16
C VAL A 239 -11.98 11.17 -13.64
N VAL A 240 -11.23 10.28 -12.99
CA VAL A 240 -11.10 10.24 -11.53
C VAL A 240 -9.68 10.62 -11.13
N MET A 241 -9.56 11.69 -10.33
CA MET A 241 -8.30 12.19 -9.82
C MET A 241 -7.93 11.45 -8.52
N ALA A 242 -6.92 10.60 -8.57
CA ALA A 242 -6.44 9.78 -7.46
C ALA A 242 -4.93 9.97 -7.20
N ILE A 243 -4.42 11.21 -7.36
CA ILE A 243 -3.00 11.56 -7.30
C ILE A 243 -2.45 11.74 -5.87
N GLY A 244 -3.23 11.34 -4.87
CA GLY A 244 -2.89 11.39 -3.46
C GLY A 244 -3.68 12.40 -2.66
N VAL A 245 -3.30 12.55 -1.39
CA VAL A 245 -3.97 13.40 -0.42
C VAL A 245 -2.97 14.33 0.27
N THR A 246 -3.47 15.46 0.78
CA THR A 246 -2.72 16.37 1.64
C THR A 246 -3.42 16.50 2.99
N PRO A 247 -2.68 16.63 4.11
CA PRO A 247 -3.25 16.88 5.42
C PRO A 247 -4.22 18.08 5.42
N GLU A 248 -5.39 17.92 6.03
CA GLU A 248 -6.32 19.03 6.24
C GLU A 248 -5.95 19.76 7.54
N SER A 249 -5.06 20.73 7.42
CA SER A 249 -4.46 21.41 8.57
C SER A 249 -4.68 22.91 8.62
N SER A 250 -5.61 23.43 7.81
CA SER A 250 -5.90 24.87 7.73
C SER A 250 -6.29 25.44 9.10
N LEU A 251 -7.15 24.75 9.86
CA LEU A 251 -7.53 25.13 11.20
C LEU A 251 -6.33 25.21 12.15
N ALA A 252 -5.48 24.17 12.14
CA ALA A 252 -4.30 24.10 12.98
C ALA A 252 -3.30 25.22 12.65
N LYS A 253 -3.08 25.48 11.35
CA LYS A 253 -2.22 26.57 10.87
C LYS A 253 -2.71 27.93 11.36
N ASN A 254 -3.99 28.22 11.19
CA ASN A 254 -4.58 29.51 11.55
C ASN A 254 -4.60 29.72 13.09
N ALA A 255 -4.64 28.64 13.86
CA ALA A 255 -4.55 28.68 15.31
C ALA A 255 -3.10 28.72 15.85
N GLY A 256 -2.09 28.73 14.97
CA GLY A 256 -0.68 28.80 15.36
C GLY A 256 -0.07 27.48 15.84
N LEU A 257 -0.69 26.33 15.54
CA LEU A 257 -0.10 25.03 15.85
C LEU A 257 1.13 24.77 14.97
N ALA A 258 2.13 24.09 15.51
CA ALA A 258 3.32 23.71 14.76
C ALA A 258 2.99 22.67 13.67
N LEU A 259 3.51 22.90 12.47
CA LEU A 259 3.29 22.04 11.30
C LEU A 259 4.62 21.44 10.82
N GLY A 260 4.52 20.26 10.25
CA GLY A 260 5.63 19.48 9.71
C GLY A 260 5.53 19.22 8.20
N MET A 261 5.88 18.01 7.79
CA MET A 261 5.92 17.57 6.39
C MET A 261 4.59 17.82 5.68
N LYS A 262 4.65 18.45 4.48
CA LYS A 262 3.46 18.77 3.66
C LYS A 262 2.35 19.51 4.43
N GLY A 263 2.71 20.23 5.49
CA GLY A 263 1.77 20.96 6.33
C GLY A 263 0.99 20.11 7.33
N SER A 264 1.42 18.88 7.62
CA SER A 264 0.82 18.04 8.64
C SER A 264 0.96 18.62 10.05
N ILE A 265 0.05 18.31 10.94
CA ILE A 265 0.10 18.76 12.33
C ILE A 265 1.18 17.96 13.07
N LEU A 266 2.09 18.65 13.76
CA LEU A 266 3.07 18.02 14.62
C LEU A 266 2.42 17.58 15.93
N VAL A 267 2.64 16.32 16.28
CA VAL A 267 2.22 15.74 17.56
C VAL A 267 3.37 14.95 18.19
N ASN A 268 3.34 14.85 19.52
CA ASN A 268 4.23 13.95 20.25
C ASN A 268 3.66 12.51 20.26
N ASP A 269 4.33 11.59 20.94
CA ASP A 269 3.89 10.20 21.09
C ASP A 269 2.60 10.02 21.91
N ARG A 270 2.15 11.07 22.59
CA ARG A 270 0.88 11.12 23.31
C ARG A 270 -0.26 11.72 22.49
N MET A 271 -0.02 12.06 21.23
CA MET A 271 -0.92 12.78 20.30
C MET A 271 -1.21 14.22 20.72
N GLU A 272 -0.39 14.81 21.56
CA GLU A 272 -0.48 16.22 21.98
C GLU A 272 0.17 17.11 20.91
N THR A 273 -0.47 18.23 20.58
CA THR A 273 0.07 19.25 19.66
C THR A 273 1.03 20.20 20.39
N SER A 274 1.51 21.21 19.68
CA SER A 274 2.36 22.28 20.27
C SER A 274 1.62 23.21 21.24
N ILE A 275 0.28 23.16 21.29
CA ILE A 275 -0.54 23.98 22.18
C ILE A 275 -1.19 23.05 23.22
N PRO A 276 -1.05 23.36 24.54
CA PRO A 276 -1.66 22.56 25.60
C PRO A 276 -3.16 22.36 25.42
N ASP A 277 -3.65 21.20 25.83
CA ASP A 277 -5.06 20.79 25.77
C ASP A 277 -5.62 20.59 24.35
N ILE A 278 -4.76 20.68 23.33
CA ILE A 278 -5.12 20.39 21.94
C ILE A 278 -4.36 19.16 21.46
N TYR A 279 -5.10 18.16 21.00
CA TYR A 279 -4.63 16.88 20.46
C TYR A 279 -4.93 16.81 18.97
N ALA A 280 -4.20 15.99 18.23
CA ALA A 280 -4.51 15.73 16.81
C ALA A 280 -4.23 14.27 16.43
N VAL A 281 -5.05 13.70 15.53
CA VAL A 281 -4.97 12.29 15.10
C VAL A 281 -5.38 12.12 13.63
N GLY A 282 -5.06 10.96 13.08
CA GLY A 282 -5.47 10.54 11.74
C GLY A 282 -4.58 11.07 10.62
N ASP A 283 -5.14 11.19 9.42
CA ASP A 283 -4.38 11.52 8.21
C ASP A 283 -3.79 12.94 8.20
N ALA A 284 -4.20 13.78 9.16
CA ALA A 284 -3.71 15.15 9.30
C ALA A 284 -2.37 15.26 10.03
N VAL A 285 -1.92 14.21 10.74
CA VAL A 285 -0.75 14.27 11.62
C VAL A 285 0.50 13.64 11.02
N GLN A 286 1.66 14.18 11.41
CA GLN A 286 2.96 13.57 11.19
C GLN A 286 3.25 12.56 12.32
N VAL A 287 3.76 11.41 11.96
CA VAL A 287 4.09 10.33 12.89
C VAL A 287 5.48 9.78 12.61
N LYS A 288 5.98 8.89 13.46
CA LYS A 288 7.22 8.15 13.19
C LYS A 288 6.95 6.88 12.39
N HIS A 289 7.80 6.62 11.39
CA HIS A 289 7.85 5.31 10.75
C HIS A 289 8.50 4.31 11.71
N TYR A 290 7.80 3.22 12.02
CA TYR A 290 8.20 2.28 13.07
C TYR A 290 9.59 1.67 12.86
N VAL A 291 9.96 1.36 11.62
CA VAL A 291 11.23 0.68 11.30
C VAL A 291 12.42 1.63 11.29
N THR A 292 12.25 2.83 10.70
CA THR A 292 13.35 3.79 10.51
C THR A 292 13.45 4.84 11.62
N GLY A 293 12.36 5.07 12.36
CA GLY A 293 12.27 6.19 13.31
C GLY A 293 12.15 7.57 12.66
N GLU A 294 12.16 7.64 11.32
CA GLU A 294 12.02 8.88 10.57
C GLU A 294 10.58 9.42 10.61
N ASP A 295 10.43 10.70 10.32
CA ASP A 295 9.12 11.33 10.19
C ASP A 295 8.39 10.80 8.95
N ALA A 296 7.09 10.53 9.08
CA ALA A 296 6.28 9.96 8.02
C ALA A 296 4.83 10.49 8.04
N LEU A 297 4.20 10.46 6.87
CA LEU A 297 2.77 10.64 6.69
C LEU A 297 2.17 9.29 6.29
N ILE A 298 1.33 8.73 7.15
CA ILE A 298 0.75 7.40 6.97
C ILE A 298 -0.78 7.52 7.10
N ALA A 299 -1.40 7.87 6.00
CA ALA A 299 -2.85 8.07 5.88
C ALA A 299 -3.57 6.72 5.73
N LEU A 300 -3.79 6.03 6.84
CA LEU A 300 -4.44 4.72 6.92
C LEU A 300 -5.39 4.65 8.12
N ALA A 301 -6.51 3.96 7.95
CA ALA A 301 -7.55 3.83 8.98
C ALA A 301 -7.06 3.14 10.27
N GLY A 302 -6.22 2.12 10.17
CA GLY A 302 -5.67 1.42 11.33
C GLY A 302 -4.84 2.32 12.26
N PRO A 303 -3.84 3.07 11.75
CA PRO A 303 -3.16 4.13 12.49
C PRO A 303 -4.11 5.17 13.10
N ALA A 304 -5.05 5.72 12.32
CA ALA A 304 -6.00 6.72 12.82
C ALA A 304 -6.82 6.23 14.02
N ASN A 305 -7.33 4.98 13.98
CA ASN A 305 -8.06 4.37 15.09
C ASN A 305 -7.18 4.19 16.34
N LYS A 306 -5.92 3.74 16.19
CA LYS A 306 -4.99 3.59 17.32
C LYS A 306 -4.64 4.93 17.93
N GLN A 307 -4.39 5.95 17.11
CA GLN A 307 -4.12 7.32 17.54
C GLN A 307 -5.31 7.92 18.29
N GLY A 308 -6.54 7.74 17.77
CA GLY A 308 -7.77 8.17 18.42
C GLY A 308 -7.94 7.56 19.81
N ARG A 309 -7.64 6.27 19.97
CA ARG A 309 -7.66 5.60 21.27
C ARG A 309 -6.61 6.17 22.23
N ILE A 310 -5.37 6.37 21.75
CA ILE A 310 -4.27 6.93 22.56
C ILE A 310 -4.56 8.37 23.00
N ALA A 311 -5.04 9.22 22.07
CA ALA A 311 -5.45 10.56 22.38
C ALA A 311 -6.55 10.59 23.46
N ALA A 312 -7.56 9.71 23.34
CA ALA A 312 -8.63 9.60 24.32
C ALA A 312 -8.12 9.18 25.70
N ASP A 313 -7.24 8.18 25.77
CA ASP A 313 -6.62 7.76 27.03
C ASP A 313 -5.89 8.95 27.70
N ASN A 314 -5.13 9.73 26.93
CA ASN A 314 -4.36 10.87 27.45
C ASN A 314 -5.24 12.09 27.79
N ILE A 315 -6.29 12.35 27.02
CA ILE A 315 -7.31 13.36 27.34
C ILE A 315 -7.94 13.08 28.71
N CYS A 316 -8.14 11.79 29.03
CA CYS A 316 -8.69 11.36 30.32
C CYS A 316 -7.63 11.16 31.43
N GLY A 317 -6.40 11.66 31.26
CA GLY A 317 -5.34 11.64 32.26
C GLY A 317 -4.46 10.38 32.25
N GLY A 318 -4.56 9.54 31.22
CA GLY A 318 -3.69 8.37 31.02
C GLY A 318 -2.28 8.72 30.53
N ASP A 319 -1.45 7.70 30.32
CA ASP A 319 -0.08 7.80 29.74
C ASP A 319 0.12 6.76 28.62
N SER A 320 -0.76 6.79 27.62
CA SER A 320 -0.66 5.94 26.43
C SER A 320 0.24 6.57 25.37
N ARG A 321 1.04 5.74 24.67
CA ARG A 321 2.02 6.21 23.69
C ARG A 321 1.84 5.53 22.32
N TYR A 322 1.96 6.33 21.28
CA TYR A 322 1.95 5.87 19.90
C TYR A 322 3.36 5.60 19.40
N MET A 323 3.67 4.34 19.16
CA MET A 323 5.00 3.90 18.75
C MET A 323 5.29 4.07 17.24
N GLY A 324 4.43 4.75 16.53
CA GLY A 324 4.54 4.90 15.07
C GLY A 324 3.80 3.81 14.29
N SER A 325 4.01 3.80 12.97
CA SER A 325 3.38 2.84 12.06
C SER A 325 4.39 2.24 11.08
N GLN A 326 4.19 0.97 10.74
CA GLN A 326 4.96 0.27 9.71
C GLN A 326 4.48 0.59 8.28
N GLY A 327 3.39 1.34 8.12
CA GLY A 327 2.78 1.60 6.82
C GLY A 327 2.18 0.34 6.17
N ARG A 328 1.77 -0.66 6.98
CA ARG A 328 1.22 -1.92 6.47
C ARG A 328 -0.04 -1.68 5.64
N SER A 329 -0.14 -2.42 4.54
CA SER A 329 -1.26 -2.32 3.62
C SER A 329 -1.56 -3.67 2.97
N VAL A 330 -2.81 -3.85 2.60
CA VAL A 330 -3.30 -4.94 1.77
C VAL A 330 -4.34 -4.38 0.82
N ILE A 331 -4.33 -4.84 -0.43
CA ILE A 331 -5.29 -4.45 -1.46
C ILE A 331 -5.67 -5.67 -2.29
N LYS A 332 -6.95 -5.74 -2.65
CA LYS A 332 -7.46 -6.62 -3.69
C LYS A 332 -7.30 -5.90 -5.04
N ILE A 333 -6.79 -6.59 -6.03
CA ILE A 333 -6.63 -6.09 -7.41
C ILE A 333 -7.15 -7.20 -8.32
N PHE A 334 -8.41 -7.14 -8.69
CA PHE A 334 -9.14 -8.21 -9.37
C PHE A 334 -9.03 -9.54 -8.61
N ASP A 335 -8.36 -10.55 -9.16
CA ASP A 335 -8.16 -11.85 -8.52
C ASP A 335 -6.93 -11.87 -7.58
N MET A 336 -6.04 -10.88 -7.70
CA MET A 336 -4.79 -10.82 -6.95
C MET A 336 -4.96 -10.05 -5.63
N THR A 337 -4.26 -10.51 -4.61
CA THR A 337 -3.99 -9.75 -3.39
C THR A 337 -2.55 -9.26 -3.41
N ALA A 338 -2.34 -7.97 -3.12
CA ALA A 338 -1.03 -7.38 -2.93
C ALA A 338 -0.93 -6.78 -1.53
N ALA A 339 0.15 -7.08 -0.80
CA ALA A 339 0.34 -6.62 0.57
C ALA A 339 1.79 -6.23 0.85
N ALA A 340 1.97 -5.20 1.68
CA ALA A 340 3.29 -4.72 2.10
C ALA A 340 3.29 -4.31 3.56
N THR A 341 4.44 -4.44 4.22
CA THR A 341 4.66 -3.97 5.60
C THR A 341 6.12 -3.56 5.79
N GLY A 342 6.36 -2.64 6.71
CA GLY A 342 7.69 -2.13 6.99
C GLY A 342 8.21 -1.23 5.86
N ILE A 343 9.50 -1.36 5.53
CA ILE A 343 10.15 -0.57 4.50
C ILE A 343 10.48 -1.43 3.28
N ASN A 344 10.27 -0.92 2.07
CA ASN A 344 10.72 -1.59 0.85
C ASN A 344 12.23 -1.37 0.63
N GLU A 345 12.85 -2.16 -0.24
CA GLU A 345 14.28 -2.13 -0.52
C GLU A 345 14.75 -0.75 -0.98
N THR A 346 14.01 -0.15 -1.91
CA THR A 346 14.30 1.18 -2.47
C THR A 346 14.33 2.27 -1.39
N ASN A 347 13.37 2.26 -0.48
CA ASN A 347 13.31 3.25 0.59
C ASN A 347 14.33 2.95 1.70
N ALA A 348 14.65 1.68 1.96
CA ALA A 348 15.71 1.29 2.88
C ALA A 348 17.06 1.88 2.43
N TRP A 349 17.40 1.77 1.15
CA TRP A 349 18.61 2.41 0.60
C TRP A 349 18.60 3.93 0.72
N LYS A 350 17.44 4.57 0.46
CA LYS A 350 17.30 6.03 0.61
C LYS A 350 17.48 6.49 2.06
N SER A 351 17.10 5.67 3.03
CA SER A 351 17.33 5.91 4.47
C SER A 351 18.74 5.51 4.93
N GLY A 352 19.64 5.14 4.01
CA GLY A 352 21.03 4.80 4.30
C GLY A 352 21.22 3.41 4.94
N LEU A 353 20.20 2.56 4.93
CA LEU A 353 20.30 1.20 5.44
C LEU A 353 21.01 0.27 4.43
N ILE A 354 21.93 -0.54 4.90
CA ILE A 354 22.57 -1.58 4.09
C ILE A 354 21.73 -2.85 4.21
N VAL A 355 20.97 -3.14 3.16
CA VAL A 355 19.99 -4.24 3.17
C VAL A 355 20.35 -5.33 2.18
N ASP A 356 19.81 -6.51 2.41
CA ASP A 356 19.71 -7.61 1.47
C ASP A 356 18.27 -8.10 1.41
N THR A 357 17.94 -8.89 0.39
CA THR A 357 16.57 -9.36 0.16
C THR A 357 16.57 -10.84 -0.20
N VAL A 358 15.50 -11.54 0.16
CA VAL A 358 15.17 -12.84 -0.42
C VAL A 358 13.84 -12.77 -1.13
N ILE A 359 13.79 -13.39 -2.31
CA ILE A 359 12.57 -13.49 -3.11
C ILE A 359 12.29 -14.97 -3.33
N LEU A 360 11.06 -15.38 -3.02
CA LEU A 360 10.60 -16.75 -3.17
C LEU A 360 9.18 -16.80 -3.74
N SER A 361 8.87 -17.89 -4.43
CA SER A 361 7.54 -18.10 -5.01
C SER A 361 6.94 -19.42 -4.52
N PRO A 362 6.51 -19.49 -3.24
CA PRO A 362 5.88 -20.67 -2.65
C PRO A 362 4.41 -20.80 -3.06
N MET A 363 3.84 -21.99 -2.84
CA MET A 363 2.40 -22.23 -2.88
C MET A 363 1.74 -21.66 -1.62
N SER A 364 0.48 -21.22 -1.74
CA SER A 364 -0.34 -20.76 -0.61
C SER A 364 -0.58 -21.85 0.43
N HIS A 365 -0.70 -23.10 -0.02
CA HIS A 365 -0.89 -24.28 0.80
C HIS A 365 -0.25 -25.54 0.17
N ALA A 366 -0.40 -26.69 0.80
CA ALA A 366 0.16 -27.96 0.36
C ALA A 366 -0.26 -28.31 -1.08
N GLY A 367 0.71 -28.57 -1.97
CA GLY A 367 0.48 -28.76 -3.41
C GLY A 367 -0.33 -30.01 -3.76
N TYR A 368 -0.45 -30.97 -2.85
CA TYR A 368 -1.31 -32.16 -3.02
C TYR A 368 -2.80 -31.88 -2.69
N TYR A 369 -3.10 -30.76 -2.03
CA TYR A 369 -4.47 -30.32 -1.80
C TYR A 369 -4.92 -29.40 -2.94
N PRO A 370 -6.13 -29.59 -3.50
CA PRO A 370 -6.60 -28.81 -4.66
C PRO A 370 -6.72 -27.31 -4.37
N GLY A 371 -6.48 -26.49 -5.38
CA GLY A 371 -6.70 -25.05 -5.32
C GLY A 371 -5.50 -24.21 -4.90
N GLY A 372 -4.35 -24.82 -4.59
CA GLY A 372 -3.14 -24.09 -4.24
C GLY A 372 -2.73 -23.07 -5.30
N LYS A 373 -2.40 -21.85 -4.87
CA LYS A 373 -1.99 -20.75 -5.72
C LYS A 373 -0.56 -20.32 -5.38
N LEU A 374 0.19 -19.91 -6.41
CA LEU A 374 1.51 -19.34 -6.20
C LEU A 374 1.39 -17.90 -5.66
N MET A 375 2.25 -17.58 -4.71
CA MET A 375 2.53 -16.19 -4.32
C MET A 375 3.99 -15.86 -4.61
N THR A 376 4.31 -14.58 -4.72
CA THR A 376 5.69 -14.10 -4.75
C THR A 376 5.90 -13.21 -3.53
N MET A 377 6.88 -13.56 -2.73
CA MET A 377 7.21 -12.88 -1.47
C MET A 377 8.63 -12.33 -1.57
N LYS A 378 8.80 -11.05 -1.22
CA LYS A 378 10.09 -10.39 -1.05
C LYS A 378 10.20 -9.95 0.41
N VAL A 379 11.28 -10.38 1.08
CA VAL A 379 11.58 -10.01 2.47
C VAL A 379 12.85 -9.16 2.47
N VAL A 380 12.80 -8.01 3.15
CA VAL A 380 13.90 -7.04 3.27
C VAL A 380 14.46 -7.12 4.69
N PHE A 381 15.77 -7.27 4.81
CA PHE A 381 16.47 -7.34 6.09
C PHE A 381 17.80 -6.59 6.05
N GLU A 382 18.26 -6.14 7.20
CA GLU A 382 19.57 -5.48 7.35
C GLU A 382 20.69 -6.51 7.21
N LYS A 383 21.66 -6.23 6.36
CA LYS A 383 22.65 -7.22 5.91
C LYS A 383 23.55 -7.77 7.02
N GLU A 384 23.94 -6.94 7.98
CA GLU A 384 24.86 -7.34 9.05
C GLU A 384 24.14 -7.92 10.27
N THR A 385 23.03 -7.31 10.67
CA THR A 385 22.31 -7.67 11.90
C THR A 385 21.22 -8.70 11.66
N TYR A 386 20.80 -8.88 10.41
CA TYR A 386 19.62 -9.66 9.99
C TYR A 386 18.31 -9.13 10.57
N ARG A 387 18.25 -7.89 11.06
CA ARG A 387 17.01 -7.28 11.54
C ARG A 387 15.99 -7.27 10.42
N LEU A 388 14.78 -7.77 10.68
CA LEU A 388 13.68 -7.77 9.73
C LEU A 388 13.15 -6.34 9.56
N LEU A 389 13.15 -5.84 8.32
CA LEU A 389 12.82 -4.45 8.03
C LEU A 389 11.51 -4.29 7.26
N GLY A 390 11.19 -5.22 6.38
CA GLY A 390 10.00 -5.13 5.57
C GLY A 390 9.71 -6.37 4.74
N ALA A 391 8.52 -6.40 4.17
CA ALA A 391 8.11 -7.45 3.25
C ALA A 391 7.04 -6.96 2.28
N GLN A 392 7.02 -7.60 1.10
CA GLN A 392 6.03 -7.40 0.05
C GLN A 392 5.59 -8.76 -0.46
N ILE A 393 4.29 -8.96 -0.62
CA ILE A 393 3.74 -10.23 -1.12
C ILE A 393 2.67 -9.93 -2.15
N VAL A 394 2.71 -10.64 -3.27
CA VAL A 394 1.65 -10.65 -4.29
C VAL A 394 1.23 -12.09 -4.56
N GLY A 395 -0.05 -12.34 -4.74
CA GLY A 395 -0.56 -13.68 -4.99
C GLY A 395 -2.08 -13.75 -4.97
N TYR A 396 -2.62 -14.95 -5.14
CA TYR A 396 -4.06 -15.15 -5.29
C TYR A 396 -4.72 -15.81 -4.08
N ASP A 397 -3.94 -16.19 -3.06
CA ASP A 397 -4.44 -16.80 -1.83
C ASP A 397 -3.40 -16.72 -0.71
N GLY A 398 -3.84 -16.49 0.52
CA GLY A 398 -3.04 -16.53 1.75
C GLY A 398 -1.97 -15.45 1.89
N VAL A 399 -2.05 -14.37 1.11
CA VAL A 399 -1.14 -13.20 1.17
C VAL A 399 -1.34 -12.42 2.46
N ASP A 400 -2.60 -12.15 2.80
CA ASP A 400 -3.03 -11.43 4.00
C ASP A 400 -2.55 -12.08 5.30
N LYS A 401 -2.67 -13.41 5.40
CA LYS A 401 -2.15 -14.19 6.53
C LYS A 401 -0.65 -13.98 6.74
N ARG A 402 0.15 -14.05 5.65
CA ARG A 402 1.62 -14.01 5.74
C ARG A 402 2.14 -12.60 6.00
N ILE A 403 1.52 -11.59 5.41
CA ILE A 403 1.94 -10.22 5.68
C ILE A 403 1.69 -9.82 7.13
N ASP A 404 0.62 -10.30 7.77
CA ASP A 404 0.36 -10.03 9.19
C ASP A 404 1.34 -10.75 10.11
N VAL A 405 1.77 -11.97 9.77
CA VAL A 405 2.86 -12.66 10.50
C VAL A 405 4.16 -11.86 10.42
N LEU A 406 4.53 -11.38 9.22
CA LEU A 406 5.74 -10.59 9.01
C LEU A 406 5.65 -9.21 9.70
N ALA A 407 4.48 -8.56 9.66
CA ALA A 407 4.24 -7.33 10.39
C ALA A 407 4.38 -7.50 11.92
N THR A 408 3.91 -8.64 12.44
CA THR A 408 4.04 -9.01 13.85
C THR A 408 5.50 -9.27 14.21
N ALA A 409 6.24 -9.98 13.36
CA ALA A 409 7.66 -10.24 13.55
C ALA A 409 8.50 -8.94 13.55
N ILE A 410 8.20 -7.99 12.64
CA ILE A 410 8.83 -6.65 12.64
C ILE A 410 8.50 -5.92 13.94
N HIS A 411 7.23 -5.95 14.37
CA HIS A 411 6.83 -5.28 15.63
C HIS A 411 7.51 -5.88 16.85
N ALA A 412 7.74 -7.18 16.87
CA ALA A 412 8.47 -7.87 17.93
C ALA A 412 9.99 -7.66 17.87
N GLY A 413 10.51 -6.96 16.85
CA GLY A 413 11.95 -6.72 16.69
C GLY A 413 12.73 -7.98 16.32
N MET A 414 12.10 -8.97 15.70
CA MET A 414 12.74 -10.24 15.34
C MET A 414 13.80 -10.06 14.25
N LYS A 415 14.79 -10.92 14.29
CA LYS A 415 15.70 -11.11 13.15
C LYS A 415 15.02 -11.95 12.09
N ALA A 416 15.33 -11.66 10.82
CA ALA A 416 14.76 -12.41 9.70
C ALA A 416 15.17 -13.89 9.70
N THR A 417 16.32 -14.23 10.31
CA THR A 417 16.74 -15.62 10.53
C THR A 417 15.86 -16.38 11.52
N GLU A 418 15.17 -15.70 12.44
CA GLU A 418 14.29 -16.31 13.44
C GLU A 418 12.91 -16.67 12.86
N LEU A 419 12.57 -16.17 11.68
CA LEU A 419 11.34 -16.55 10.97
C LEU A 419 11.24 -18.07 10.75
N LYS A 420 12.36 -18.79 10.68
CA LYS A 420 12.43 -20.24 10.53
C LYS A 420 11.87 -20.99 11.74
N ASP A 421 11.92 -20.36 12.92
CA ASP A 421 11.58 -20.97 14.21
C ASP A 421 10.12 -20.69 14.62
N LEU A 422 9.39 -19.91 13.82
CA LEU A 422 7.98 -19.62 14.08
C LEU A 422 7.15 -20.88 13.95
N ASP A 423 6.41 -21.22 15.02
CA ASP A 423 5.46 -22.36 15.03
C ASP A 423 4.12 -21.89 14.49
N LEU A 424 3.95 -22.03 13.16
CA LEU A 424 2.79 -21.55 12.44
C LEU A 424 1.79 -22.67 12.19
N ALA A 425 0.49 -22.37 12.36
CA ALA A 425 -0.58 -23.33 12.19
C ALA A 425 -0.61 -23.92 10.78
N TYR A 426 -0.69 -25.25 10.71
CA TYR A 426 -0.76 -26.02 9.48
C TYR A 426 -1.98 -26.95 9.42
N ALA A 427 -2.63 -26.89 8.27
CA ALA A 427 -3.43 -27.98 7.73
C ALA A 427 -3.44 -27.83 6.21
N PRO A 428 -3.60 -28.92 5.41
CA PRO A 428 -3.45 -28.89 3.96
C PRO A 428 -4.21 -27.77 3.22
N PRO A 429 -5.45 -27.40 3.60
CA PRO A 429 -6.19 -26.32 2.95
C PRO A 429 -5.64 -24.90 3.22
N TYR A 430 -4.83 -24.70 4.27
CA TYR A 430 -4.46 -23.36 4.76
C TYR A 430 -2.98 -23.03 4.65
N SER A 431 -2.12 -24.05 4.60
CA SER A 431 -0.67 -23.83 4.52
C SER A 431 0.06 -25.10 4.05
N SER A 432 1.37 -25.01 3.94
CA SER A 432 2.29 -26.14 3.88
C SER A 432 2.94 -26.36 5.23
N VAL A 433 3.46 -27.56 5.50
CA VAL A 433 4.25 -27.84 6.72
C VAL A 433 5.41 -26.84 6.88
N LYS A 434 5.99 -26.43 5.76
CA LYS A 434 6.93 -25.29 5.70
C LYS A 434 6.16 -24.10 5.19
N ASP A 435 5.62 -23.27 6.11
CA ASP A 435 4.91 -22.06 5.70
C ASP A 435 5.84 -21.13 4.89
N PRO A 436 5.33 -20.35 3.92
CA PRO A 436 6.09 -19.36 3.18
C PRO A 436 6.96 -18.45 4.03
N VAL A 437 6.51 -18.06 5.23
CA VAL A 437 7.30 -17.27 6.18
C VAL A 437 8.49 -18.06 6.72
N ASN A 438 8.28 -19.32 7.10
CA ASN A 438 9.39 -20.20 7.53
C ASN A 438 10.39 -20.42 6.39
N MET A 439 9.91 -20.59 5.14
CA MET A 439 10.78 -20.74 3.98
C MET A 439 11.69 -19.51 3.78
N ALA A 440 11.16 -18.30 3.93
CA ALA A 440 11.97 -17.08 3.90
C ALA A 440 13.03 -17.11 5.01
N GLY A 441 12.66 -17.49 6.23
CA GLY A 441 13.58 -17.67 7.35
C GLY A 441 14.69 -18.70 7.07
N PHE A 442 14.35 -19.85 6.45
CA PHE A 442 15.36 -20.85 6.05
C PHE A 442 16.35 -20.31 5.02
N MET A 443 15.87 -19.55 4.02
CA MET A 443 16.75 -18.94 3.02
C MET A 443 17.71 -17.94 3.66
N ILE A 444 17.21 -17.06 4.53
CA ILE A 444 18.02 -16.04 5.20
C ILE A 444 19.00 -16.68 6.18
N ASP A 445 18.61 -17.74 6.89
CA ASP A 445 19.49 -18.52 7.75
C ASP A 445 20.63 -19.20 6.94
N ASN A 446 20.34 -19.71 5.74
CA ASN A 446 21.37 -20.24 4.85
C ASN A 446 22.36 -19.15 4.39
N ILE A 447 21.85 -17.95 4.07
CA ILE A 447 22.68 -16.80 3.69
C ILE A 447 23.60 -16.40 4.87
N SER A 448 23.06 -16.36 6.09
CA SER A 448 23.85 -16.06 7.29
C SER A 448 24.97 -17.08 7.56
N LYS A 449 24.84 -18.28 7.01
CA LYS A 449 25.83 -19.39 7.06
C LYS A 449 26.69 -19.48 5.81
N GLY A 450 26.67 -18.46 4.95
CA GLY A 450 27.59 -18.32 3.82
C GLY A 450 27.06 -18.75 2.46
N LEU A 451 25.75 -19.10 2.33
CA LEU A 451 25.15 -19.27 1.01
C LEU A 451 25.22 -17.96 0.22
N LYS A 452 25.83 -17.99 -0.94
CA LYS A 452 25.93 -16.84 -1.83
C LYS A 452 24.69 -16.74 -2.73
N GLN A 453 24.20 -15.52 -2.94
CA GLN A 453 23.10 -15.24 -3.87
C GLN A 453 23.45 -14.12 -4.84
N TRP A 454 22.71 -14.05 -5.93
CA TRP A 454 22.70 -12.95 -6.88
C TRP A 454 21.28 -12.50 -7.16
N HIS A 455 21.12 -11.24 -7.57
CA HIS A 455 19.84 -10.58 -7.71
C HIS A 455 19.56 -10.16 -9.15
N LEU A 456 18.31 -9.77 -9.42
CA LEU A 456 17.90 -9.27 -10.73
C LEU A 456 18.75 -8.07 -11.21
N ALA A 457 19.17 -7.22 -10.29
CA ALA A 457 20.04 -6.08 -10.61
C ALA A 457 21.38 -6.52 -11.22
N ASP A 458 21.89 -7.67 -10.81
CA ASP A 458 23.17 -8.24 -11.30
C ASP A 458 23.03 -8.83 -12.71
N ALA A 459 21.81 -9.18 -13.13
CA ALA A 459 21.58 -9.90 -14.40
C ALA A 459 22.13 -9.18 -15.64
N ALA A 460 22.14 -7.84 -15.62
CA ALA A 460 22.66 -7.04 -16.72
C ALA A 460 24.19 -6.96 -16.75
N THR A 461 24.84 -7.14 -15.60
CA THR A 461 26.29 -7.00 -15.42
C THR A 461 27.02 -8.34 -15.33
N LEU A 462 26.31 -9.47 -15.27
CA LEU A 462 26.93 -10.80 -15.29
C LEU A 462 27.82 -10.97 -16.52
N PRO A 463 29.09 -11.38 -16.34
CA PRO A 463 29.99 -11.60 -17.45
C PRO A 463 29.44 -12.65 -18.45
N ARG A 464 29.62 -12.37 -19.75
CA ARG A 464 29.21 -13.27 -20.84
C ARG A 464 30.38 -13.67 -21.74
N ASP A 465 31.58 -13.38 -21.30
CA ASP A 465 32.86 -13.63 -21.96
C ASP A 465 33.45 -15.01 -21.64
N GLY A 466 32.71 -15.83 -20.89
CA GLY A 466 33.17 -17.14 -20.45
C GLY A 466 34.04 -17.15 -19.17
N SER A 467 34.20 -16.01 -18.49
CA SER A 467 34.89 -15.93 -17.20
C SER A 467 34.06 -16.52 -16.04
N VAL A 468 32.75 -16.71 -16.24
CA VAL A 468 31.84 -17.36 -15.29
C VAL A 468 30.99 -18.42 -15.99
N THR A 469 30.44 -19.35 -15.23
CA THR A 469 29.42 -20.30 -15.71
C THR A 469 28.05 -19.81 -15.38
N LEU A 470 27.17 -19.67 -16.40
CA LEU A 470 25.77 -19.32 -16.25
C LEU A 470 24.94 -20.59 -16.42
N LEU A 471 24.30 -21.07 -15.35
CA LEU A 471 23.66 -22.40 -15.29
C LEU A 471 22.16 -22.31 -15.00
N ASP A 472 21.35 -22.83 -15.91
CA ASP A 472 19.90 -23.01 -15.72
C ASP A 472 19.61 -24.47 -15.35
N THR A 473 19.09 -24.69 -14.15
CA THR A 473 18.84 -26.04 -13.59
C THR A 473 17.38 -26.50 -13.72
N ARG A 474 16.62 -25.84 -14.61
CA ARG A 474 15.25 -26.26 -14.96
C ARG A 474 15.28 -27.49 -15.88
N THR A 475 14.11 -28.10 -16.05
CA THR A 475 13.97 -29.17 -17.04
C THR A 475 14.22 -28.62 -18.47
N VAL A 476 14.61 -29.52 -19.39
CA VAL A 476 14.82 -29.16 -20.81
C VAL A 476 13.57 -28.49 -21.39
N GLY A 477 12.36 -28.97 -21.04
CA GLY A 477 11.12 -28.41 -21.53
C GLY A 477 10.81 -27.00 -20.97
N GLU A 478 11.19 -26.69 -19.72
CA GLU A 478 11.07 -25.34 -19.17
C GLU A 478 12.06 -24.38 -19.84
N TYR A 479 13.29 -24.83 -20.05
CA TYR A 479 14.34 -24.05 -20.68
C TYR A 479 14.01 -23.71 -22.14
N SER A 480 13.47 -24.66 -22.90
CA SER A 480 13.12 -24.47 -24.32
C SER A 480 11.97 -23.47 -24.53
N ARG A 481 11.08 -23.29 -23.55
CA ARG A 481 10.01 -22.31 -23.62
C ARG A 481 10.46 -20.86 -23.37
N GLY A 482 11.65 -20.67 -22.84
CA GLY A 482 12.26 -19.37 -22.57
C GLY A 482 13.35 -19.49 -21.52
N HIS A 483 14.45 -18.77 -21.71
CA HIS A 483 15.58 -18.76 -20.78
C HIS A 483 16.37 -17.45 -20.86
N ILE A 484 17.21 -17.20 -19.88
CA ILE A 484 18.09 -16.03 -19.90
C ILE A 484 19.21 -16.29 -20.89
N LYS A 485 19.42 -15.36 -21.83
CA LYS A 485 20.47 -15.48 -22.86
C LYS A 485 21.84 -15.73 -22.21
N GLY A 486 22.55 -16.75 -22.72
CA GLY A 486 23.88 -17.14 -22.24
C GLY A 486 23.89 -18.19 -21.13
N PHE A 487 22.76 -18.50 -20.53
CA PHE A 487 22.65 -19.61 -19.59
C PHE A 487 22.58 -20.94 -20.35
N ARG A 488 23.33 -21.94 -19.91
CA ARG A 488 23.24 -23.31 -20.40
C ARG A 488 22.37 -24.16 -19.47
N ASN A 489 21.72 -25.16 -20.02
CA ASN A 489 20.83 -26.02 -19.26
C ASN A 489 21.50 -27.33 -18.84
N ILE A 490 21.52 -27.57 -17.53
CA ILE A 490 21.75 -28.88 -16.91
C ILE A 490 20.68 -29.05 -15.84
N PRO A 491 19.65 -29.90 -16.03
CA PRO A 491 18.64 -30.16 -15.03
C PRO A 491 19.27 -30.57 -13.70
N VAL A 492 18.69 -30.10 -12.58
CA VAL A 492 19.25 -30.34 -11.23
C VAL A 492 19.44 -31.83 -10.94
N ASP A 493 18.53 -32.69 -11.45
CA ASP A 493 18.57 -34.13 -11.24
C ASP A 493 19.72 -34.82 -11.98
N GLU A 494 20.19 -34.22 -13.07
CA GLU A 494 21.34 -34.68 -13.86
C GLU A 494 22.69 -34.07 -13.42
N LEU A 495 22.65 -33.03 -12.57
CA LEU A 495 23.80 -32.19 -12.27
C LEU A 495 24.99 -32.97 -11.68
N ARG A 496 24.75 -33.96 -10.80
CA ARG A 496 25.81 -34.76 -10.19
C ARG A 496 26.55 -35.64 -11.19
N GLU A 497 25.82 -36.20 -12.17
CA GLU A 497 26.42 -37.03 -13.22
C GLU A 497 27.16 -36.21 -14.26
N ARG A 498 26.70 -34.96 -14.46
CA ARG A 498 27.22 -34.02 -15.45
C ARG A 498 28.14 -32.95 -14.85
N ILE A 499 28.58 -33.11 -13.60
CA ILE A 499 29.40 -32.13 -12.89
C ILE A 499 30.71 -31.80 -13.64
N GLY A 500 31.28 -32.80 -14.35
CA GLY A 500 32.48 -32.65 -15.17
C GLY A 500 32.35 -31.75 -16.39
N GLU A 501 31.12 -31.36 -16.76
CA GLU A 501 30.86 -30.39 -17.83
C GLU A 501 31.05 -28.94 -17.32
N ILE A 502 31.11 -28.72 -15.99
CA ILE A 502 31.30 -27.42 -15.39
C ILE A 502 32.79 -27.15 -15.20
N GLU A 503 33.23 -26.04 -15.80
CA GLU A 503 34.65 -25.69 -15.78
C GLU A 503 35.10 -25.29 -14.37
N ALA A 504 36.09 -25.98 -13.85
CA ALA A 504 36.65 -25.73 -12.52
C ALA A 504 37.30 -24.33 -12.43
N GLY A 505 37.25 -23.72 -11.26
CA GLY A 505 37.90 -22.43 -10.99
C GLY A 505 37.12 -21.21 -11.46
N LYS A 506 35.96 -21.40 -12.06
CA LYS A 506 35.04 -20.28 -12.43
C LYS A 506 33.85 -20.21 -11.48
N PRO A 507 33.41 -18.99 -11.10
CA PRO A 507 32.13 -18.81 -10.40
C PRO A 507 30.93 -19.30 -11.22
N VAL A 508 29.98 -19.94 -10.55
CA VAL A 508 28.76 -20.49 -11.16
C VAL A 508 27.51 -19.74 -10.69
N TYR A 509 26.84 -19.07 -11.60
CA TYR A 509 25.58 -18.37 -11.34
C TYR A 509 24.41 -19.26 -11.72
N VAL A 510 23.61 -19.65 -10.76
CA VAL A 510 22.59 -20.70 -10.91
C VAL A 510 21.19 -20.11 -10.87
N ILE A 511 20.33 -20.54 -11.79
CA ILE A 511 18.89 -20.19 -11.80
C ILE A 511 18.04 -21.45 -11.95
N CYS A 512 16.81 -21.39 -11.39
CA CYS A 512 15.74 -22.35 -11.70
C CYS A 512 14.40 -21.61 -11.81
N GLN A 513 13.28 -22.32 -11.78
CA GLN A 513 11.95 -21.71 -11.98
C GLN A 513 11.51 -20.79 -10.82
N SER A 514 11.76 -21.21 -9.55
CA SER A 514 11.23 -20.52 -8.36
C SER A 514 12.22 -20.41 -7.18
N GLY A 515 13.50 -20.75 -7.39
CA GLY A 515 14.56 -20.63 -6.39
C GLY A 515 14.96 -21.94 -5.67
N LEU A 516 14.09 -22.95 -5.56
CA LEU A 516 14.40 -24.17 -4.79
C LEU A 516 15.42 -25.09 -5.48
N ARG A 517 15.22 -25.42 -6.77
CA ARG A 517 16.13 -26.29 -7.53
C ARG A 517 17.51 -25.65 -7.70
N SER A 518 17.57 -24.33 -7.90
CA SER A 518 18.85 -23.61 -7.97
C SER A 518 19.56 -23.58 -6.62
N TYR A 519 18.85 -23.47 -5.51
CA TYR A 519 19.43 -23.63 -4.17
C TYR A 519 20.05 -25.03 -4.00
N ILE A 520 19.34 -26.10 -4.36
CA ILE A 520 19.86 -27.47 -4.32
C ILE A 520 21.11 -27.59 -5.20
N ALA A 521 21.06 -27.07 -6.43
CA ALA A 521 22.18 -27.09 -7.35
C ALA A 521 23.40 -26.31 -6.80
N THR A 522 23.18 -25.14 -6.17
CA THR A 522 24.26 -24.38 -5.52
C THR A 522 24.92 -25.21 -4.42
N ARG A 523 24.13 -25.90 -3.58
CA ARG A 523 24.71 -26.78 -2.52
C ARG A 523 25.45 -27.98 -3.09
N ILE A 524 24.98 -28.55 -4.21
CA ILE A 524 25.74 -29.61 -4.92
C ILE A 524 27.08 -29.05 -5.40
N LEU A 525 27.08 -27.93 -6.10
CA LEU A 525 28.27 -27.29 -6.63
C LEU A 525 29.28 -26.94 -5.54
N GLU A 526 28.85 -26.34 -4.43
CA GLU A 526 29.70 -26.07 -3.27
C GLU A 526 30.32 -27.36 -2.70
N GLY A 527 29.55 -28.46 -2.63
CA GLY A 527 30.05 -29.77 -2.20
C GLY A 527 31.13 -30.34 -3.12
N TYR A 528 31.18 -29.96 -4.39
CA TYR A 528 32.24 -30.29 -5.34
C TYR A 528 33.32 -29.22 -5.45
N GLY A 529 33.33 -28.20 -4.56
CA GLY A 529 34.36 -27.19 -4.48
C GLY A 529 34.19 -25.99 -5.43
N PHE A 530 33.04 -25.83 -6.07
CA PHE A 530 32.76 -24.66 -6.90
C PHE A 530 32.30 -23.47 -6.04
N GLU A 531 32.65 -22.27 -6.46
CA GLU A 531 32.04 -21.06 -5.97
C GLU A 531 30.71 -20.86 -6.70
N ALA A 532 29.58 -20.96 -6.00
CA ALA A 532 28.25 -20.94 -6.61
C ALA A 532 27.33 -19.89 -5.99
N TYR A 533 26.48 -19.30 -6.81
CA TYR A 533 25.55 -18.23 -6.45
C TYR A 533 24.13 -18.59 -6.86
N ASN A 534 23.21 -18.61 -5.90
CA ASN A 534 21.79 -18.87 -6.13
C ASN A 534 21.03 -17.61 -6.57
N PHE A 535 20.21 -17.67 -7.61
CA PHE A 535 19.35 -16.55 -8.01
C PHE A 535 18.18 -16.37 -7.04
N SER A 536 18.07 -15.18 -6.45
CA SER A 536 16.94 -14.80 -5.61
C SER A 536 15.70 -14.53 -6.48
N GLY A 537 14.66 -15.41 -6.41
CA GLY A 537 13.39 -15.25 -7.11
C GLY A 537 13.10 -16.25 -8.24
N GLY A 538 14.13 -16.77 -8.91
CA GLY A 538 13.98 -17.72 -10.02
C GLY A 538 13.50 -17.09 -11.34
N PHE A 539 13.43 -17.90 -12.40
CA PHE A 539 13.09 -17.45 -13.75
C PHE A 539 11.69 -16.83 -13.83
N ARG A 540 10.73 -17.34 -13.09
CA ARG A 540 9.37 -16.76 -13.04
C ARG A 540 9.39 -15.29 -12.63
N PHE A 541 10.17 -14.96 -11.62
CA PHE A 541 10.34 -13.58 -11.17
C PHE A 541 11.07 -12.74 -12.22
N TYR A 542 12.19 -13.25 -12.75
CA TYR A 542 12.95 -12.60 -13.81
C TYR A 542 12.07 -12.27 -15.03
N ASP A 543 11.34 -13.26 -15.53
CA ASP A 543 10.50 -13.16 -16.70
C ASP A 543 9.37 -12.13 -16.52
N ALA A 544 8.68 -12.17 -15.38
CA ALA A 544 7.62 -11.21 -15.06
C ALA A 544 8.13 -9.76 -15.06
N VAL A 545 9.28 -9.52 -14.45
CA VAL A 545 9.86 -8.15 -14.37
C VAL A 545 10.37 -7.68 -15.72
N MET A 546 11.04 -8.55 -16.49
CA MET A 546 11.60 -8.18 -17.79
C MET A 546 10.52 -7.94 -18.85
N ASN A 547 9.47 -8.74 -18.84
CA ASN A 547 8.32 -8.53 -19.72
C ASN A 547 7.62 -7.20 -19.42
N ASP A 548 7.40 -6.86 -18.13
CA ASP A 548 6.81 -5.59 -17.76
C ASP A 548 7.67 -4.39 -18.16
N ARG A 549 8.99 -4.47 -17.96
CA ARG A 549 9.94 -3.43 -18.41
C ARG A 549 9.85 -3.19 -19.91
N THR A 550 9.82 -4.26 -20.70
CA THR A 550 9.68 -4.18 -22.16
C THR A 550 8.36 -3.50 -22.55
N LEU A 551 7.25 -3.84 -21.91
CA LEU A 551 5.95 -3.23 -22.18
C LEU A 551 5.94 -1.74 -21.84
N ILE A 552 6.55 -1.32 -20.71
CA ILE A 552 6.67 0.08 -20.35
C ILE A 552 7.53 0.84 -21.37
N GLU A 553 8.65 0.28 -21.82
CA GLU A 553 9.54 0.91 -22.81
C GLU A 553 8.88 1.06 -24.18
N VAL A 554 8.11 0.04 -24.62
CA VAL A 554 7.36 0.10 -25.90
C VAL A 554 6.25 1.15 -25.82
N ALA A 555 5.50 1.23 -24.72
CA ALA A 555 4.48 2.26 -24.54
C ALA A 555 5.09 3.67 -24.60
N PHE A 556 6.27 3.85 -24.02
CA PHE A 556 7.03 5.10 -24.07
C PHE A 556 7.49 5.48 -25.48
N ALA A 557 7.88 4.50 -26.29
CA ALA A 557 8.37 4.74 -27.64
C ALA A 557 7.26 4.98 -28.67
N CYS A 558 6.07 4.40 -28.47
CA CYS A 558 4.98 4.37 -29.46
C CYS A 558 3.77 5.22 -29.08
N GLY A 559 3.77 5.84 -27.90
CA GLY A 559 2.72 6.76 -27.47
C GLY A 559 1.38 6.14 -27.09
N MET A 560 1.21 4.85 -27.08
CA MET A 560 0.15 4.05 -26.43
C MET A 560 0.05 2.62 -27.01
N ASP A 561 -0.37 1.68 -26.20
CA ASP A 561 -0.49 0.26 -26.50
C ASP A 561 -1.09 -0.07 -27.87
N LYS A 562 -0.45 -0.98 -28.57
CA LYS A 562 -1.08 -1.74 -29.65
C LYS A 562 -1.96 -2.84 -29.10
#